data_6352a5c63e3c495973551dfbd003c39d
#
_entry.id   6352a5c63e3c495973551dfbd003c39d
#
_cell.length_a   1.000
_cell.length_b   1.000
_cell.length_c   1.000
_cell.angle_alpha   90.00
_cell.angle_beta   90.00
_cell.angle_gamma   90.00
#
_symmetry.space_group_name_H-M   'P 1'
#
loop_
_entity.id
_entity.type
_entity.pdbx_description
1 polymer ?
#
loop_
_entity_poly.entity_id
_entity_poly.type
_entity_poly.pdbx_seq_one_letter_code
_entity_poly.pdbx_strand_id
1 'polypeptide(L)'
;MRLLFLGDMVGRTGRTAVWERLPGLISDFRLDFVIVNGENAAGGFGITEEIFHRTLQAGADVVTTGNHVWDQREALTFAPREERFLRPANFPPGTPGRGSGVYMARNGARVFVTN
;
A
#
# COMPACT_ATOMS: atom_id res chain seq x y z
N MET A 1 -18.41 -4.47 -7.72
CA MET A 1 -17.01 -4.47 -7.20
C MET A 1 -17.03 -4.26 -5.69
N ARG A 2 -16.25 -5.06 -4.97
CA ARG A 2 -16.05 -4.92 -3.52
C ARG A 2 -14.62 -4.50 -3.25
N LEU A 3 -14.45 -3.34 -2.64
CA LEU A 3 -13.15 -2.74 -2.32
C LEU A 3 -12.98 -2.68 -0.81
N LEU A 4 -11.79 -3.05 -0.33
CA LEU A 4 -11.36 -2.86 1.05
C LEU A 4 -10.26 -1.80 1.09
N PHE A 5 -10.42 -0.81 1.97
CA PHE A 5 -9.35 0.11 2.33
C PHE A 5 -8.99 -0.09 3.80
N LEU A 6 -7.75 -0.46 4.07
CA LEU A 6 -7.19 -0.54 5.41
C LEU A 6 -6.37 0.72 5.67
N GLY A 7 -6.85 1.56 6.59
CA GLY A 7 -6.16 2.77 7.02
C GLY A 7 -5.02 2.44 7.98
N ASP A 8 -4.04 3.26 7.98
CA ASP A 8 -2.92 3.40 8.94
C ASP A 8 -2.44 2.11 9.62
N MET A 9 -1.78 1.25 8.86
CA MET A 9 -1.12 0.05 9.39
C MET A 9 0.11 0.46 10.21
N VAL A 10 0.00 0.45 11.54
CA VAL A 10 1.03 0.95 12.45
C VAL A 10 1.85 -0.16 13.08
N GLY A 11 3.15 -0.16 12.83
CA GLY A 11 4.13 -0.99 13.54
C GLY A 11 3.88 -2.50 13.44
N ARG A 12 4.52 -3.25 14.33
CA ARG A 12 4.44 -4.72 14.32
C ARG A 12 3.02 -5.24 14.48
N THR A 13 2.26 -4.70 15.41
CA THR A 13 0.88 -5.15 15.69
C THR A 13 -0.01 -4.95 14.47
N GLY A 14 0.06 -3.77 13.84
CA GLY A 14 -0.70 -3.50 12.63
C GLY A 14 -0.31 -4.41 11.46
N ARG A 15 0.99 -4.61 11.24
CA ARG A 15 1.50 -5.53 10.21
C ARG A 15 1.00 -6.95 10.43
N THR A 16 1.14 -7.47 11.64
CA THR A 16 0.72 -8.84 11.97
C THR A 16 -0.78 -9.00 11.73
N ALA A 17 -1.59 -8.08 12.19
CA ALA A 17 -3.04 -8.11 11.98
C ALA A 17 -3.40 -8.13 10.49
N VAL A 18 -2.78 -7.25 9.69
CA VAL A 18 -3.03 -7.19 8.24
C VAL A 18 -2.59 -8.48 7.56
N TRP A 19 -1.35 -8.93 7.78
CA TRP A 19 -0.80 -10.10 7.08
C TRP A 19 -1.52 -11.40 7.41
N GLU A 20 -1.98 -11.56 8.66
CA GLU A 20 -2.69 -12.77 9.08
C GLU A 20 -4.16 -12.77 8.67
N ARG A 21 -4.81 -11.60 8.65
CA ARG A 21 -6.25 -11.51 8.44
C ARG A 21 -6.66 -11.24 6.99
N LEU A 22 -5.83 -10.51 6.24
CA LEU A 22 -6.19 -10.05 4.90
C LEU A 22 -6.55 -11.20 3.94
N PRO A 23 -5.82 -12.34 3.88
CA PRO A 23 -6.20 -13.44 2.98
C PRO A 23 -7.61 -13.96 3.27
N GLY A 24 -7.96 -14.13 4.55
CA GLY A 24 -9.31 -14.55 4.97
C GLY A 24 -10.38 -13.52 4.59
N LEU A 25 -10.13 -12.24 4.83
CA LEU A 25 -11.06 -11.17 4.47
C LEU A 25 -11.33 -11.14 2.96
N ILE A 26 -10.30 -11.32 2.14
CA ILE A 26 -10.45 -11.36 0.68
C ILE A 26 -11.39 -12.51 0.28
N SER A 27 -11.20 -13.69 0.85
CA SER A 27 -12.03 -14.86 0.58
C SER A 27 -13.46 -14.68 1.09
N ASP A 28 -13.62 -14.34 2.36
CA ASP A 28 -14.92 -14.30 3.04
C ASP A 28 -15.85 -13.22 2.46
N PHE A 29 -15.27 -12.06 2.12
CA PHE A 29 -16.02 -10.94 1.55
C PHE A 29 -15.98 -10.89 0.01
N ARG A 30 -15.27 -11.81 -0.63
CA ARG A 30 -15.06 -11.83 -2.10
C ARG A 30 -14.60 -10.46 -2.59
N LEU A 31 -13.50 -9.99 -2.01
CA LEU A 31 -12.96 -8.66 -2.34
C LEU A 31 -12.31 -8.66 -3.72
N ASP A 32 -12.62 -7.65 -4.49
CA ASP A 32 -12.06 -7.46 -5.84
C ASP A 32 -10.78 -6.62 -5.82
N PHE A 33 -10.64 -5.73 -4.84
CA PHE A 33 -9.49 -4.82 -4.76
C PHE A 33 -9.21 -4.42 -3.31
N VAL A 34 -7.92 -4.34 -2.94
CA VAL A 34 -7.48 -4.01 -1.58
C VAL A 34 -6.42 -2.93 -1.61
N ILE A 35 -6.64 -1.86 -0.85
CA ILE A 35 -5.69 -0.78 -0.61
C ILE A 35 -5.29 -0.80 0.86
N VAL A 36 -3.99 -0.67 1.14
CA VAL A 36 -3.47 -0.57 2.51
C VAL A 36 -2.64 0.70 2.65
N ASN A 37 -2.94 1.54 3.66
CA ASN A 37 -2.04 2.63 4.01
C ASN A 37 -0.92 2.08 4.90
N GLY A 38 0.32 2.23 4.44
CA GLY A 38 1.51 1.70 5.10
C GLY A 38 2.50 2.76 5.58
N GLU A 39 2.10 4.03 5.66
CA GLU A 39 3.04 5.11 6.00
C GLU A 39 3.67 5.00 7.39
N ASN A 40 3.05 4.28 8.32
CA ASN A 40 3.53 4.05 9.69
C ASN A 40 3.89 2.58 9.97
N ALA A 41 4.01 1.76 8.95
CA ALA A 41 4.20 0.33 9.07
C ALA A 41 5.52 -0.08 9.74
N ALA A 42 6.59 0.68 9.54
CA ALA A 42 7.90 0.46 10.15
C ALA A 42 8.01 1.19 11.50
N GLY A 43 7.34 0.65 12.51
CA GLY A 43 7.42 1.18 13.88
C GLY A 43 6.84 2.58 14.07
N GLY A 44 5.92 3.01 13.19
CA GLY A 44 5.33 4.36 13.20
C GLY A 44 6.07 5.35 12.30
N PHE A 45 7.07 4.89 11.52
CA PHE A 45 7.93 5.77 10.72
C PHE A 45 8.21 5.18 9.34
N GLY A 46 7.34 5.43 8.40
CA GLY A 46 7.51 4.98 7.02
C GLY A 46 7.27 3.47 6.82
N ILE A 47 7.76 2.96 5.72
CA ILE A 47 7.64 1.56 5.31
C ILE A 47 8.94 1.09 4.65
N THR A 48 9.39 -0.11 4.99
CA THR A 48 10.53 -0.74 4.34
C THR A 48 10.10 -1.51 3.08
N GLU A 49 11.03 -1.79 2.19
CA GLU A 49 10.76 -2.59 0.99
C GLU A 49 10.24 -3.99 1.35
N GLU A 50 10.82 -4.61 2.38
CA GLU A 50 10.37 -5.91 2.87
C GLU A 50 8.91 -5.87 3.35
N ILE A 51 8.55 -4.87 4.16
CA ILE A 51 7.18 -4.70 4.66
C ILE A 51 6.22 -4.47 3.48
N PHE A 52 6.61 -3.64 2.52
CA PHE A 52 5.84 -3.40 1.31
C PHE A 52 5.54 -4.70 0.56
N HIS A 53 6.58 -5.48 0.23
CA HIS A 53 6.39 -6.75 -0.49
C HIS A 53 5.57 -7.77 0.29
N ARG A 54 5.78 -7.89 1.61
CA ARG A 54 4.96 -8.79 2.44
C ARG A 54 3.49 -8.36 2.47
N THR A 55 3.21 -7.07 2.46
CA THR A 55 1.84 -6.55 2.40
C THR A 55 1.17 -6.89 1.07
N LEU A 56 1.90 -6.79 -0.05
CA LEU A 56 1.40 -7.26 -1.34
C LEU A 56 1.17 -8.77 -1.36
N GLN A 57 2.10 -9.56 -0.80
CA GLN A 57 1.96 -11.02 -0.71
C GLN A 57 0.74 -11.44 0.12
N ALA A 58 0.38 -10.67 1.15
CA ALA A 58 -0.83 -10.90 1.93
C ALA A 58 -2.13 -10.63 1.16
N GLY A 59 -2.05 -9.94 0.01
CA GLY A 59 -3.17 -9.71 -0.89
C GLY A 59 -3.53 -8.25 -1.13
N ALA A 60 -2.74 -7.28 -0.64
CA ALA A 60 -2.92 -5.89 -1.01
C ALA A 60 -2.62 -5.68 -2.51
N ASP A 61 -3.43 -4.91 -3.17
CA ASP A 61 -3.24 -4.55 -4.58
C ASP A 61 -2.41 -3.27 -4.71
N VAL A 62 -2.59 -2.33 -3.77
CA VAL A 62 -1.87 -1.04 -3.73
C VAL A 62 -1.54 -0.69 -2.29
N VAL A 63 -0.36 -0.14 -2.06
CA VAL A 63 0.04 0.47 -0.79
C VAL A 63 0.14 1.98 -0.97
N THR A 64 -0.67 2.71 -0.21
CA THR A 64 -0.61 4.17 -0.11
C THR A 64 0.23 4.58 1.08
N THR A 65 0.69 5.81 1.10
CA THR A 65 1.51 6.38 2.16
C THR A 65 1.02 7.77 2.57
N GLY A 66 1.87 8.58 3.16
CA GLY A 66 1.56 9.94 3.59
C GLY A 66 2.84 10.71 3.88
N ASN A 67 2.80 11.62 4.86
CA ASN A 67 3.95 12.46 5.21
C ASN A 67 5.17 11.69 5.73
N HIS A 68 4.99 10.45 6.22
CA HIS A 68 6.08 9.60 6.69
C HIS A 68 6.72 8.72 5.60
N VAL A 69 6.33 8.89 4.33
CA VAL A 69 6.77 8.02 3.21
C VAL A 69 8.30 7.89 3.09
N TRP A 70 9.05 8.93 3.41
CA TRP A 70 10.51 8.96 3.27
C TRP A 70 11.27 8.71 4.59
N ASP A 71 10.59 8.42 5.69
CA ASP A 71 11.24 8.18 6.98
C ASP A 71 12.15 6.93 6.93
N GLN A 72 11.80 5.94 6.13
CA GLN A 72 12.72 4.86 5.73
C GLN A 72 13.40 5.26 4.43
N ARG A 73 14.71 5.58 4.49
CA ARG A 73 15.45 6.13 3.33
C ARG A 73 15.44 5.21 2.11
N GLU A 74 15.35 3.89 2.30
CA GLU A 74 15.25 2.92 1.21
C GLU A 74 14.00 3.14 0.33
N ALA A 75 12.95 3.78 0.85
CA ALA A 75 11.76 4.10 0.07
C ALA A 75 12.09 5.00 -1.13
N LEU A 76 13.06 5.90 -1.01
CA LEU A 76 13.54 6.71 -2.13
C LEU A 76 14.10 5.86 -3.28
N THR A 77 14.61 4.67 -2.97
CA THR A 77 15.22 3.76 -3.95
C THR A 77 14.19 2.81 -4.57
N PHE A 78 13.26 2.25 -3.79
CA PHE A 78 12.31 1.29 -4.35
C PHE A 78 11.04 1.94 -4.92
N ALA A 79 10.59 3.08 -4.41
CA ALA A 79 9.37 3.74 -4.88
C ALA A 79 9.34 4.00 -6.41
N PRO A 80 10.44 4.42 -7.06
CA PRO A 80 10.41 4.64 -8.50
C PRO A 80 10.14 3.39 -9.35
N ARG A 81 10.52 2.20 -8.87
CA ARG A 81 10.35 0.94 -9.61
C ARG A 81 9.09 0.16 -9.22
N GLU A 82 8.39 0.59 -8.15
CA GLU A 82 7.22 -0.12 -7.63
C GLU A 82 5.93 0.59 -8.00
N GLU A 83 5.24 0.06 -9.01
CA GLU A 83 4.01 0.68 -9.51
C GLU A 83 2.87 0.68 -8.51
N ARG A 84 2.86 -0.27 -7.57
CA ARG A 84 1.83 -0.43 -6.55
C ARG A 84 2.14 0.30 -5.24
N PHE A 85 3.21 1.11 -5.24
CA PHE A 85 3.58 1.97 -4.12
C PHE A 85 3.27 3.43 -4.47
N LEU A 86 2.37 4.07 -3.72
CA LEU A 86 1.96 5.45 -3.98
C LEU A 86 2.38 6.39 -2.84
N ARG A 87 3.15 7.41 -3.21
CA ARG A 87 3.41 8.58 -2.35
C ARG A 87 2.28 9.60 -2.50
N PRO A 88 2.17 10.63 -1.62
CA PRO A 88 1.18 11.69 -1.84
C PRO A 88 1.31 12.36 -3.21
N ALA A 89 0.17 12.52 -3.90
CA ALA A 89 0.13 13.08 -5.25
C ALA A 89 0.49 14.57 -5.29
N ASN A 90 0.27 15.28 -4.19
CA ASN A 90 0.56 16.72 -4.06
C ASN A 90 2.03 17.05 -3.74
N PHE A 91 2.92 16.05 -3.73
CA PHE A 91 4.36 16.30 -3.61
C PHE A 91 4.89 17.00 -4.87
N PRO A 92 5.99 17.78 -4.75
CA PRO A 92 6.54 18.53 -5.88
C PRO A 92 6.88 17.64 -7.09
N PRO A 93 6.82 18.18 -8.32
CA PRO A 93 7.31 17.50 -9.51
C PRO A 93 8.76 17.03 -9.33
N GLY A 94 9.07 15.83 -9.84
CA GLY A 94 10.40 15.22 -9.70
C GLY A 94 10.62 14.45 -8.40
N THR A 95 9.68 14.44 -7.47
CA THR A 95 9.70 13.57 -6.29
C THR A 95 9.72 12.10 -6.74
N PRO A 96 10.58 11.23 -6.17
CA PRO A 96 10.63 9.81 -6.53
C PRO A 96 9.27 9.12 -6.42
N GLY A 97 9.04 8.13 -7.30
CA GLY A 97 7.79 7.37 -7.30
C GLY A 97 6.61 8.13 -7.92
N ARG A 98 5.42 7.63 -7.67
CA ARG A 98 4.18 8.15 -8.25
C ARG A 98 3.12 8.39 -7.18
N GLY A 99 2.21 9.34 -7.42
CA GLY A 99 1.12 9.66 -6.52
C GLY A 99 -0.22 9.02 -6.93
N SER A 100 -0.28 8.43 -8.12
CA SER A 100 -1.50 7.80 -8.65
C SER A 100 -1.17 6.68 -9.62
N GLY A 101 -2.15 5.81 -9.87
CA GLY A 101 -2.02 4.73 -10.84
C GLY A 101 -3.36 4.11 -11.21
N VAL A 102 -3.39 3.35 -12.30
CA VAL A 102 -4.54 2.54 -12.72
C VAL A 102 -4.18 1.08 -12.59
N TYR A 103 -5.01 0.33 -11.91
CA TYR A 103 -4.77 -1.08 -11.57
C TYR A 103 -5.94 -1.94 -12.01
N MET A 104 -5.69 -3.22 -12.25
CA MET A 104 -6.74 -4.18 -12.56
C MET A 104 -7.18 -4.90 -11.29
N ALA A 105 -8.48 -4.81 -10.99
CA ALA A 105 -9.11 -5.57 -9.92
C ALA A 105 -9.28 -7.05 -10.31
N ARG A 106 -9.51 -7.93 -9.32
CA ARG A 106 -9.71 -9.37 -9.53
C ARG A 106 -10.87 -9.70 -10.44
N ASN A 107 -11.90 -8.83 -10.49
CA ASN A 107 -13.06 -8.98 -11.38
C ASN A 107 -12.84 -8.40 -12.80
N GLY A 108 -11.63 -7.92 -13.12
CA GLY A 108 -11.28 -7.35 -14.42
C GLY A 108 -11.58 -5.85 -14.56
N ALA A 109 -12.20 -5.22 -13.56
CA ALA A 109 -12.42 -3.78 -13.58
C ALA A 109 -11.12 -2.99 -13.39
N ARG A 110 -11.02 -1.81 -14.00
CA ARG A 110 -9.90 -0.89 -13.78
C ARG A 110 -10.23 0.03 -12.62
N VAL A 111 -9.28 0.15 -11.69
CA VAL A 111 -9.39 1.01 -10.50
C VAL A 111 -8.32 2.08 -10.58
N PHE A 112 -8.74 3.34 -10.59
CA PHE A 112 -7.82 4.47 -10.45
C PHE A 112 -7.66 4.77 -8.96
N VAL A 113 -6.41 4.79 -8.49
CA VAL A 113 -6.06 5.15 -7.12
C VAL A 113 -5.17 6.38 -7.15
N THR A 114 -5.53 7.38 -6.35
CA THR A 114 -4.68 8.55 -6.08
C THR A 114 -4.52 8.68 -4.57
N ASN A 115 -3.33 8.99 -4.12
CA ASN A 115 -2.98 9.12 -2.70
C ASN A 115 -2.94 10.60 -2.30
#